data_bd507608dd6a11533514bc841071600e
#
_entry.id   bd507608dd6a11533514bc841071600e
#
_cell.length_a   1.000
_cell.length_b   1.000
_cell.length_c   1.000
_cell.angle_alpha   90.00
_cell.angle_beta   90.00
_cell.angle_gamma   90.00
#
_symmetry.space_group_name_H-M   'P 1'
#
loop_
_entity.id
_entity.type
_entity.pdbx_description
1 polymer ?
#
loop_
_entity_poly.entity_id
_entity_poly.type
_entity_poly.pdbx_seq_one_letter_code
_entity_poly.pdbx_strand_id
1 'polypeptide(L)'
;MIDAELRARIRRLFFAEHWKVGTIAAELSVHHDTVRRAVETERFNAAQCALRASQLDPYRALLESTLTDHPRLRATRLYEMLRDRGYQGSVVQLRRLVRAIRPAARAEAFLRLRTLPGEQGQVDWGCFGKIRIGQAQRPLSCFVMVLSWSRALYARFSVDQTLESFLRGHVRAFDALGGVPRALLYDNLKSVVLERIGEHIRFHPRLLELAGHYHFAPRPCAPYRANEKGKVERAIQYMRHSFFAARRFSSLDDLNAQLTEWLARVAHGRSVPGDAERRLVRDALVQERERLLPLPAHPFECDLVRPVLSGKEPYVRFDLNDDSIPHTLVRTPLTLLASEERVRITDALGHVVADHPRSYGRGDVHEQPAHLAELGRQKRHARELRGRDRLRQACPRADEFLEALAVRGEPLARHVSALLASLERYGQGELHRAMEEVLAKGALSAFAVEHVLEQRARARKRPPPLAVALPDDPRVRDLKVVPHALASYDALARTEEVDHDGSR
;
A
#
# COMPACT_ATOMS: atom_id res chain seq x y z
N MET A 1 1.88 -59.53 1.33
CA MET A 1 1.59 -59.90 2.73
C MET A 1 0.10 -59.79 2.90
N ILE A 2 -0.61 -60.84 3.31
CA ILE A 2 -2.07 -60.76 3.56
C ILE A 2 -2.37 -60.00 4.86
N ASP A 3 -3.48 -59.28 4.91
CA ASP A 3 -3.89 -58.58 6.13
C ASP A 3 -4.34 -59.55 7.24
N ALA A 4 -4.49 -59.04 8.46
CA ALA A 4 -4.82 -59.87 9.62
C ALA A 4 -6.25 -60.47 9.53
N GLU A 5 -7.17 -59.75 8.89
CA GLU A 5 -8.58 -60.19 8.74
C GLU A 5 -8.70 -61.32 7.74
N LEU A 6 -8.07 -61.24 6.59
CA LEU A 6 -8.01 -62.29 5.57
C LEU A 6 -7.33 -63.55 6.16
N ARG A 7 -6.25 -63.35 6.95
CA ARG A 7 -5.59 -64.49 7.62
C ARG A 7 -6.54 -65.17 8.65
N ALA A 8 -7.28 -64.40 9.43
CA ALA A 8 -8.22 -64.95 10.38
C ALA A 8 -9.35 -65.74 9.68
N ARG A 9 -9.81 -65.23 8.52
CA ARG A 9 -10.83 -65.90 7.69
C ARG A 9 -10.31 -67.18 7.08
N ILE A 10 -9.10 -67.22 6.57
CA ILE A 10 -8.45 -68.44 6.07
C ILE A 10 -8.33 -69.50 7.19
N ARG A 11 -7.90 -69.12 8.37
CA ARG A 11 -7.74 -70.03 9.50
C ARG A 11 -9.10 -70.55 10.02
N ARG A 12 -10.13 -69.73 10.06
CA ARG A 12 -11.49 -70.16 10.40
C ARG A 12 -12.00 -71.19 9.43
N LEU A 13 -11.92 -70.96 8.11
CA LEU A 13 -12.35 -71.91 7.08
C LEU A 13 -11.57 -73.24 7.17
N PHE A 14 -10.30 -73.21 7.50
CA PHE A 14 -9.46 -74.40 7.58
C PHE A 14 -9.70 -75.20 8.89
N PHE A 15 -9.59 -74.56 10.07
CA PHE A 15 -9.64 -75.23 11.36
C PHE A 15 -11.04 -75.44 11.92
N ALA A 16 -11.99 -74.50 11.67
CA ALA A 16 -13.32 -74.58 12.19
C ALA A 16 -14.32 -75.19 11.21
N GLU A 17 -14.15 -74.93 9.91
CA GLU A 17 -15.10 -75.39 8.87
C GLU A 17 -14.50 -76.57 8.04
N HIS A 18 -13.26 -76.98 8.35
CA HIS A 18 -12.55 -78.15 7.74
C HIS A 18 -12.45 -78.13 6.23
N TRP A 19 -12.33 -76.93 5.62
CA TRP A 19 -12.18 -76.79 4.20
C TRP A 19 -10.78 -77.18 3.74
N LYS A 20 -10.67 -77.76 2.55
CA LYS A 20 -9.35 -78.04 1.93
C LYS A 20 -8.64 -76.80 1.46
N VAL A 21 -7.31 -76.78 1.54
CA VAL A 21 -6.49 -75.64 1.10
C VAL A 21 -6.83 -75.12 -0.30
N GLY A 22 -7.09 -76.02 -1.24
CA GLY A 22 -7.46 -75.66 -2.62
C GLY A 22 -8.83 -74.97 -2.71
N THR A 23 -9.80 -75.42 -1.91
CA THR A 23 -11.13 -74.83 -1.84
C THR A 23 -11.10 -73.40 -1.23
N ILE A 24 -10.32 -73.23 -0.16
CA ILE A 24 -10.09 -71.92 0.46
C ILE A 24 -9.39 -70.94 -0.52
N ALA A 25 -8.38 -71.43 -1.25
CA ALA A 25 -7.65 -70.66 -2.25
C ALA A 25 -8.58 -70.17 -3.38
N ALA A 26 -9.47 -71.04 -3.87
CA ALA A 26 -10.46 -70.69 -4.90
C ALA A 26 -11.50 -69.72 -4.38
N GLU A 27 -12.06 -69.94 -3.20
CA GLU A 27 -13.11 -69.10 -2.60
C GLU A 27 -12.64 -67.69 -2.27
N LEU A 28 -11.41 -67.57 -1.76
CA LEU A 28 -10.85 -66.26 -1.36
C LEU A 28 -10.00 -65.62 -2.45
N SER A 29 -9.92 -66.26 -3.64
CA SER A 29 -9.11 -65.77 -4.77
C SER A 29 -7.66 -65.49 -4.40
N VAL A 30 -7.04 -66.35 -3.57
CA VAL A 30 -5.64 -66.26 -3.15
C VAL A 30 -4.86 -67.52 -3.57
N HIS A 31 -3.55 -67.33 -3.76
CA HIS A 31 -2.72 -68.48 -4.14
C HIS A 31 -2.66 -69.54 -3.01
N HIS A 32 -2.67 -70.81 -3.35
CA HIS A 32 -2.68 -71.93 -2.41
C HIS A 32 -1.54 -71.90 -1.39
N ASP A 33 -0.35 -71.42 -1.79
CA ASP A 33 0.77 -71.22 -0.87
C ASP A 33 0.49 -70.13 0.19
N THR A 34 -0.31 -69.10 -0.17
CA THR A 34 -0.74 -68.09 0.77
C THR A 34 -1.66 -68.66 1.84
N VAL A 35 -2.56 -69.57 1.45
CA VAL A 35 -3.41 -70.31 2.40
C VAL A 35 -2.56 -71.22 3.26
N ARG A 36 -1.64 -72.01 2.70
CA ARG A 36 -0.78 -72.90 3.44
C ARG A 36 0.09 -72.15 4.44
N ARG A 37 0.73 -71.03 4.07
CA ARG A 37 1.48 -70.18 4.98
C ARG A 37 0.63 -69.56 6.09
N ALA A 38 -0.65 -69.17 5.80
CA ALA A 38 -1.55 -68.64 6.81
C ALA A 38 -1.97 -69.70 7.85
N VAL A 39 -2.07 -70.97 7.43
CA VAL A 39 -2.42 -72.12 8.28
C VAL A 39 -1.19 -72.60 9.10
N GLU A 40 0.00 -72.74 8.49
CA GLU A 40 1.20 -73.26 9.12
C GLU A 40 1.86 -72.24 10.10
N THR A 41 1.58 -70.95 9.95
CA THR A 41 2.18 -69.93 10.81
C THR A 41 1.41 -69.82 12.14
N GLU A 42 1.91 -70.36 13.19
CA GLU A 42 1.32 -70.28 14.56
C GLU A 42 1.32 -68.87 15.19
N ARG A 43 2.00 -67.92 14.58
CA ARG A 43 2.11 -66.54 15.10
C ARG A 43 0.88 -65.71 14.75
N PHE A 44 -0.07 -65.62 15.71
CA PHE A 44 -1.19 -64.68 15.68
C PHE A 44 -0.78 -63.23 15.98
N ASN A 45 0.37 -63.00 16.57
CA ASN A 45 0.89 -61.68 16.80
C ASN A 45 1.77 -61.26 15.65
N ALA A 46 1.47 -60.08 15.08
CA ALA A 46 2.48 -59.32 14.37
C ALA A 46 3.73 -59.33 15.23
N ALA A 47 4.85 -59.80 14.65
CA ALA A 47 6.10 -59.94 15.39
C ALA A 47 6.21 -58.79 16.38
N GLN A 48 6.39 -59.14 17.65
CA GLN A 48 6.96 -58.21 18.63
C GLN A 48 8.35 -57.91 18.09
N CYS A 49 8.41 -56.94 17.19
CA CYS A 49 9.66 -56.34 16.79
C CYS A 49 10.26 -55.87 18.11
N ALA A 50 11.31 -56.50 18.58
CA ALA A 50 12.03 -56.06 19.73
C ALA A 50 12.26 -54.56 19.53
N LEU A 51 11.59 -53.75 20.34
CA LEU A 51 11.66 -52.31 20.25
C LEU A 51 13.14 -51.94 20.49
N ARG A 52 13.83 -51.56 19.40
CA ARG A 52 15.19 -51.05 19.53
C ARG A 52 15.14 -49.90 20.52
N ALA A 53 15.97 -49.94 21.56
CA ALA A 53 16.10 -48.87 22.54
C ALA A 53 16.22 -47.53 21.82
N SER A 54 15.33 -46.64 22.10
CA SER A 54 15.33 -45.31 21.48
C SER A 54 16.35 -44.42 22.20
N GLN A 55 17.08 -43.61 21.46
CA GLN A 55 17.92 -42.55 22.08
C GLN A 55 17.11 -41.57 22.95
N LEU A 56 15.79 -41.59 22.87
CA LEU A 56 14.89 -40.77 23.66
C LEU A 56 14.45 -41.43 24.96
N ASP A 57 14.68 -42.76 25.15
CA ASP A 57 14.24 -43.48 26.34
C ASP A 57 14.81 -42.90 27.65
N PRO A 58 16.09 -42.48 27.73
CA PRO A 58 16.62 -41.85 28.94
C PRO A 58 15.95 -40.51 29.29
N TYR A 59 15.37 -39.84 28.30
CA TYR A 59 14.75 -38.52 28.46
C TYR A 59 13.22 -38.59 28.62
N ARG A 60 12.64 -39.79 28.58
CA ARG A 60 11.20 -39.98 28.57
C ARG A 60 10.49 -39.40 29.79
N ALA A 61 11.00 -39.69 30.96
CA ALA A 61 10.48 -39.19 32.23
C ALA A 61 10.50 -37.66 32.30
N LEU A 62 11.61 -37.04 31.85
CA LEU A 62 11.73 -35.58 31.74
C LEU A 62 10.73 -35.00 30.79
N LEU A 63 10.52 -35.62 29.62
CA LEU A 63 9.55 -35.17 28.61
C LEU A 63 8.12 -35.28 29.16
N GLU A 64 7.78 -36.38 29.82
CA GLU A 64 6.45 -36.60 30.38
C GLU A 64 6.15 -35.60 31.49
N SER A 65 7.07 -35.38 32.45
CA SER A 65 6.89 -34.35 33.49
C SER A 65 6.77 -32.94 32.90
N THR A 66 7.68 -32.59 32.00
CA THR A 66 7.65 -31.24 31.37
C THR A 66 6.36 -31.01 30.57
N LEU A 67 5.84 -32.04 29.89
CA LEU A 67 4.60 -31.94 29.14
C LEU A 67 3.35 -31.99 30.05
N THR A 68 3.45 -32.54 31.24
CA THR A 68 2.38 -32.45 32.24
C THR A 68 2.25 -31.04 32.79
N ASP A 69 3.40 -30.40 33.11
CA ASP A 69 3.41 -29.02 33.60
C ASP A 69 3.13 -28.00 32.49
N HIS A 70 3.61 -28.30 31.27
CA HIS A 70 3.49 -27.43 30.10
C HIS A 70 2.93 -28.15 28.86
N PRO A 71 1.66 -28.53 28.83
CA PRO A 71 1.09 -29.37 27.76
C PRO A 71 1.20 -28.76 26.33
N ARG A 72 1.31 -27.46 26.23
CA ARG A 72 1.42 -26.72 24.94
C ARG A 72 2.86 -26.44 24.52
N LEU A 73 3.87 -26.88 25.25
CA LEU A 73 5.28 -26.61 24.95
C LEU A 73 5.64 -27.17 23.56
N ARG A 74 6.29 -26.37 22.74
CA ARG A 74 6.65 -26.78 21.36
C ARG A 74 7.76 -27.81 21.39
N ALA A 75 7.69 -28.80 20.50
CA ALA A 75 8.71 -29.83 20.36
C ALA A 75 10.10 -29.26 20.01
N THR A 76 10.18 -28.10 19.37
CA THR A 76 11.44 -27.40 19.12
C THR A 76 12.11 -26.93 20.39
N ARG A 77 11.35 -26.40 21.36
CA ARG A 77 11.89 -26.00 22.65
C ARG A 77 12.33 -27.23 23.50
N LEU A 78 11.53 -28.28 23.46
CA LEU A 78 11.92 -29.56 24.10
C LEU A 78 13.21 -30.12 23.46
N TYR A 79 13.39 -29.97 22.17
CA TYR A 79 14.61 -30.40 21.49
C TYR A 79 15.85 -29.63 21.96
N GLU A 80 15.76 -28.32 22.11
CA GLU A 80 16.82 -27.48 22.68
C GLU A 80 17.18 -27.97 24.10
N MET A 81 16.17 -28.15 24.97
CA MET A 81 16.36 -28.65 26.35
C MET A 81 17.01 -30.02 26.40
N LEU A 82 16.74 -30.91 25.44
CA LEU A 82 17.36 -32.23 25.36
C LEU A 82 18.78 -32.16 24.80
N ARG A 83 19.04 -31.26 23.83
CA ARG A 83 20.40 -31.05 23.33
C ARG A 83 21.35 -30.57 24.42
N ASP A 84 20.90 -29.64 25.24
CA ASP A 84 21.66 -29.17 26.39
C ASP A 84 21.99 -30.30 27.39
N ARG A 85 21.23 -31.43 27.34
CA ARG A 85 21.42 -32.62 28.14
C ARG A 85 22.07 -33.80 27.40
N GLY A 86 22.65 -33.53 26.23
CA GLY A 86 23.41 -34.49 25.45
C GLY A 86 22.63 -35.31 24.43
N TYR A 87 21.36 -35.00 24.13
CA TYR A 87 20.62 -35.68 23.08
C TYR A 87 21.18 -35.34 21.69
N GLN A 88 21.59 -36.35 20.93
CA GLN A 88 22.16 -36.20 19.58
C GLN A 88 21.22 -36.65 18.43
N GLY A 89 20.03 -37.12 18.78
CA GLY A 89 19.06 -37.61 17.81
C GLY A 89 18.33 -36.51 17.05
N SER A 90 17.47 -36.90 16.13
CA SER A 90 16.76 -35.94 15.26
C SER A 90 15.52 -35.33 15.95
N VAL A 91 15.22 -34.09 15.60
CA VAL A 91 13.97 -33.40 16.04
C VAL A 91 12.71 -34.15 15.54
N VAL A 92 12.81 -34.90 14.45
CA VAL A 92 11.68 -35.67 13.89
C VAL A 92 11.33 -36.84 14.80
N GLN A 93 12.32 -37.53 15.32
CA GLN A 93 12.10 -38.61 16.33
C GLN A 93 11.44 -38.06 17.59
N LEU A 94 11.95 -36.92 18.10
CA LEU A 94 11.34 -36.24 19.24
C LEU A 94 9.88 -35.85 18.97
N ARG A 95 9.59 -35.27 17.82
CA ARG A 95 8.20 -34.89 17.45
C ARG A 95 7.26 -36.11 17.47
N ARG A 96 7.70 -37.27 16.99
CA ARG A 96 6.92 -38.51 17.02
C ARG A 96 6.65 -38.95 18.44
N LEU A 97 7.68 -38.97 19.31
CA LEU A 97 7.51 -39.32 20.71
C LEU A 97 6.61 -38.32 21.44
N VAL A 98 6.87 -37.01 21.29
CA VAL A 98 6.05 -35.96 21.91
C VAL A 98 4.58 -36.06 21.48
N ARG A 99 4.31 -36.43 20.23
CA ARG A 99 2.94 -36.66 19.77
C ARG A 99 2.27 -37.83 20.47
N ALA A 100 3.04 -38.87 20.80
CA ALA A 100 2.51 -40.08 21.45
C ALA A 100 2.30 -39.88 22.95
N ILE A 101 3.22 -39.17 23.65
CA ILE A 101 3.18 -39.01 25.11
C ILE A 101 2.48 -37.72 25.56
N ARG A 102 2.26 -36.75 24.66
CA ARG A 102 1.59 -35.51 25.03
C ARG A 102 0.20 -35.79 25.62
N PRO A 103 -0.09 -35.29 26.84
CA PRO A 103 -1.42 -35.42 27.39
C PRO A 103 -2.47 -34.90 26.40
N ALA A 104 -3.48 -35.70 26.09
CA ALA A 104 -4.58 -35.23 25.29
C ALA A 104 -5.21 -34.03 25.99
N ALA A 105 -5.24 -32.87 25.34
CA ALA A 105 -5.96 -31.75 25.89
C ALA A 105 -7.40 -32.23 26.13
N ARG A 106 -7.88 -32.12 27.36
CA ARG A 106 -9.30 -32.39 27.67
C ARG A 106 -10.10 -31.50 26.71
N ALA A 107 -10.88 -32.12 25.87
CA ALA A 107 -11.79 -31.40 25.01
C ALA A 107 -12.79 -30.66 25.92
N GLU A 108 -12.63 -29.33 26.01
CA GLU A 108 -13.63 -28.52 26.67
C GLU A 108 -14.96 -28.67 25.90
N ALA A 109 -16.01 -29.07 26.58
CA ALA A 109 -17.34 -29.10 25.99
C ALA A 109 -17.84 -27.65 25.84
N PHE A 110 -18.09 -27.24 24.61
CA PHE A 110 -18.59 -25.90 24.33
C PHE A 110 -20.10 -25.94 24.11
N LEU A 111 -20.83 -25.07 24.79
CA LEU A 111 -22.23 -24.85 24.53
C LEU A 111 -22.39 -24.20 23.14
N ARG A 112 -23.31 -24.72 22.33
CA ARG A 112 -23.70 -24.07 21.07
C ARG A 112 -24.46 -22.79 21.41
N LEU A 113 -23.80 -21.63 21.18
CA LEU A 113 -24.44 -20.34 21.31
C LEU A 113 -25.51 -20.20 20.21
N ARG A 114 -26.77 -20.18 20.61
CA ARG A 114 -27.91 -19.83 19.74
C ARG A 114 -28.09 -18.32 19.81
N THR A 115 -28.15 -17.68 18.69
CA THR A 115 -28.41 -16.23 18.55
C THR A 115 -29.84 -16.05 18.03
N LEU A 116 -30.51 -15.02 18.46
CA LEU A 116 -31.82 -14.61 17.93
C LEU A 116 -31.67 -13.88 16.59
N PRO A 117 -32.74 -13.81 15.77
CA PRO A 117 -32.71 -13.01 14.54
C PRO A 117 -32.38 -11.53 14.83
N GLY A 118 -31.51 -10.93 14.05
CA GLY A 118 -31.09 -9.53 14.18
C GLY A 118 -30.23 -9.21 15.41
N GLU A 119 -29.90 -10.20 16.26
CA GLU A 119 -29.17 -9.97 17.49
C GLU A 119 -27.66 -9.68 17.23
N GLN A 120 -27.03 -10.50 16.39
CA GLN A 120 -25.57 -10.50 16.26
C GLN A 120 -25.08 -10.75 14.84
N GLY A 121 -24.08 -9.96 14.41
CA GLY A 121 -23.23 -10.24 13.27
C GLY A 121 -21.79 -10.48 13.69
N GLN A 122 -20.99 -11.11 12.83
CA GLN A 122 -19.56 -11.33 13.03
C GLN A 122 -18.80 -10.74 11.85
N VAL A 123 -17.73 -10.00 12.13
CA VAL A 123 -16.91 -9.32 11.11
C VAL A 123 -15.46 -9.73 11.22
N ASP A 124 -14.82 -9.97 10.06
CA ASP A 124 -13.41 -10.26 9.98
C ASP A 124 -12.82 -9.93 8.60
N TRP A 125 -11.50 -9.86 8.53
CA TRP A 125 -10.73 -9.83 7.31
C TRP A 125 -10.23 -11.22 6.92
N GLY A 126 -10.50 -11.63 5.69
CA GLY A 126 -9.86 -12.80 5.08
C GLY A 126 -8.66 -12.37 4.22
N CYS A 127 -7.52 -13.03 4.39
CA CYS A 127 -6.38 -12.85 3.48
C CYS A 127 -6.46 -13.86 2.34
N PHE A 128 -6.34 -13.41 1.07
CA PHE A 128 -6.45 -14.23 -0.14
C PHE A 128 -5.20 -14.14 -1.03
N GLY A 129 -4.08 -13.72 -0.47
CA GLY A 129 -2.82 -13.61 -1.19
C GLY A 129 -2.53 -12.18 -1.65
N LYS A 130 -2.05 -12.04 -2.88
CA LYS A 130 -1.68 -10.73 -3.47
C LYS A 130 -2.22 -10.62 -4.89
N ILE A 131 -2.54 -9.40 -5.29
CA ILE A 131 -2.93 -9.03 -6.66
C ILE A 131 -1.94 -8.00 -7.20
N ARG A 132 -1.69 -8.06 -8.52
CA ARG A 132 -0.89 -7.04 -9.21
C ARG A 132 -1.81 -5.95 -9.75
N ILE A 133 -1.51 -4.69 -9.42
CA ILE A 133 -2.19 -3.50 -9.95
C ILE A 133 -1.11 -2.59 -10.51
N GLY A 134 -1.09 -2.41 -11.83
CA GLY A 134 -0.02 -1.70 -12.50
C GLY A 134 1.35 -2.29 -12.15
N GLN A 135 2.24 -1.49 -11.56
CA GLN A 135 3.56 -1.94 -11.10
C GLN A 135 3.59 -2.35 -9.62
N ALA A 136 2.49 -2.21 -8.89
CA ALA A 136 2.42 -2.55 -7.49
C ALA A 136 1.92 -3.99 -7.27
N GLN A 137 2.47 -4.66 -6.24
CA GLN A 137 1.87 -5.85 -5.63
C GLN A 137 1.13 -5.43 -4.36
N ARG A 138 -0.20 -5.56 -4.38
CA ARG A 138 -1.07 -5.24 -3.23
C ARG A 138 -1.58 -6.51 -2.55
N PRO A 139 -1.75 -6.51 -1.22
CA PRO A 139 -2.41 -7.63 -0.55
C PRO A 139 -3.86 -7.72 -1.05
N LEU A 140 -4.33 -8.92 -1.32
CA LEU A 140 -5.74 -9.18 -1.61
C LEU A 140 -6.42 -9.61 -0.33
N SER A 141 -7.22 -8.72 0.23
CA SER A 141 -7.98 -8.91 1.46
C SER A 141 -9.48 -8.94 1.15
N CYS A 142 -10.26 -9.61 1.97
CA CYS A 142 -11.70 -9.64 1.83
C CYS A 142 -12.35 -9.26 3.15
N PHE A 143 -13.12 -8.20 3.16
CA PHE A 143 -14.04 -7.88 4.25
C PHE A 143 -15.18 -8.89 4.25
N VAL A 144 -15.47 -9.46 5.40
CA VAL A 144 -16.51 -10.49 5.55
C VAL A 144 -17.38 -10.18 6.75
N MET A 145 -18.70 -10.09 6.54
CA MET A 145 -19.70 -9.98 7.58
C MET A 145 -20.70 -11.13 7.47
N VAL A 146 -20.98 -11.80 8.57
CA VAL A 146 -21.93 -12.92 8.64
C VAL A 146 -22.96 -12.65 9.73
N LEU A 147 -24.22 -12.65 9.38
CA LEU A 147 -25.31 -12.64 10.38
C LEU A 147 -25.33 -13.97 11.13
N SER A 148 -25.42 -13.90 12.46
CA SER A 148 -25.23 -15.06 13.30
C SER A 148 -26.40 -16.05 13.30
N TRP A 149 -27.60 -15.61 12.94
CA TRP A 149 -28.80 -16.45 12.87
C TRP A 149 -29.00 -17.01 11.47
N SER A 150 -29.27 -16.21 10.46
CA SER A 150 -29.55 -16.68 9.09
C SER A 150 -28.33 -17.26 8.39
N ARG A 151 -27.10 -16.94 8.85
CA ARG A 151 -25.83 -17.21 8.15
C ARG A 151 -25.69 -16.45 6.83
N ALA A 152 -26.49 -15.42 6.63
CA ALA A 152 -26.35 -14.54 5.49
C ALA A 152 -24.95 -13.89 5.51
N LEU A 153 -24.33 -13.90 4.36
CA LEU A 153 -22.95 -13.52 4.17
C LEU A 153 -22.87 -12.30 3.26
N TYR A 154 -22.22 -11.26 3.71
CA TYR A 154 -21.69 -10.20 2.86
C TYR A 154 -20.18 -10.29 2.80
N ALA A 155 -19.62 -10.11 1.61
CA ALA A 155 -18.17 -10.07 1.45
C ALA A 155 -17.78 -9.15 0.29
N ARG A 156 -16.60 -8.52 0.38
CA ARG A 156 -16.02 -7.67 -0.66
C ARG A 156 -14.51 -7.72 -0.59
N PHE A 157 -13.87 -7.92 -1.72
CA PHE A 157 -12.42 -7.84 -1.84
C PHE A 157 -11.94 -6.39 -1.86
N SER A 158 -10.80 -6.17 -1.21
CA SER A 158 -10.07 -4.89 -1.15
C SER A 158 -8.57 -5.15 -1.27
N VAL A 159 -7.83 -4.13 -1.66
CA VAL A 159 -6.37 -4.17 -1.78
C VAL A 159 -5.66 -3.57 -0.56
N ASP A 160 -6.40 -3.21 0.46
CA ASP A 160 -5.92 -2.74 1.74
C ASP A 160 -6.83 -3.23 2.90
N GLN A 161 -6.38 -3.00 4.13
CA GLN A 161 -7.14 -3.23 5.36
C GLN A 161 -7.15 -1.94 6.21
N THR A 162 -7.24 -0.79 5.54
CA THR A 162 -7.31 0.50 6.22
C THR A 162 -8.59 0.62 7.02
N LEU A 163 -8.63 1.58 7.95
CA LEU A 163 -9.83 1.88 8.72
C LEU A 163 -10.99 2.29 7.80
N GLU A 164 -10.71 3.11 6.80
CA GLU A 164 -11.69 3.60 5.83
C GLU A 164 -12.31 2.45 5.03
N SER A 165 -11.49 1.51 4.56
CA SER A 165 -11.96 0.30 3.87
C SER A 165 -12.78 -0.59 4.79
N PHE A 166 -12.43 -0.65 6.08
CA PHE A 166 -13.19 -1.39 7.09
C PHE A 166 -14.55 -0.77 7.37
N LEU A 167 -14.62 0.55 7.57
CA LEU A 167 -15.86 1.28 7.79
C LEU A 167 -16.79 1.17 6.57
N ARG A 168 -16.23 1.35 5.37
CA ARG A 168 -16.97 1.20 4.10
C ARG A 168 -17.50 -0.21 3.89
N GLY A 169 -16.73 -1.22 4.33
CA GLY A 169 -17.19 -2.61 4.35
C GLY A 169 -18.45 -2.79 5.16
N HIS A 170 -18.57 -2.13 6.32
CA HIS A 170 -19.79 -2.16 7.16
C HIS A 170 -20.98 -1.48 6.47
N VAL A 171 -20.77 -0.25 5.98
CA VAL A 171 -21.84 0.51 5.30
C VAL A 171 -22.43 -0.31 4.16
N ARG A 172 -21.59 -0.87 3.31
CA ARG A 172 -22.04 -1.72 2.19
C ARG A 172 -22.67 -3.05 2.65
N ALA A 173 -22.18 -3.62 3.76
CA ALA A 173 -22.76 -4.84 4.30
C ALA A 173 -24.16 -4.60 4.85
N PHE A 174 -24.37 -3.50 5.56
CA PHE A 174 -25.68 -3.13 6.09
C PHE A 174 -26.69 -2.89 4.97
N ASP A 175 -26.28 -2.19 3.93
CA ASP A 175 -27.10 -1.97 2.74
C ASP A 175 -27.47 -3.30 2.04
N ALA A 176 -26.49 -4.14 1.74
CA ALA A 176 -26.70 -5.43 1.06
C ALA A 176 -27.56 -6.41 1.90
N LEU A 177 -27.39 -6.42 3.21
CA LEU A 177 -28.17 -7.27 4.13
C LEU A 177 -29.57 -6.70 4.39
N GLY A 178 -29.78 -5.39 4.15
CA GLY A 178 -31.04 -4.69 4.31
C GLY A 178 -31.34 -4.29 5.75
N GLY A 179 -30.30 -4.01 6.55
CA GLY A 179 -30.43 -3.55 7.93
C GLY A 179 -29.19 -3.86 8.78
N VAL A 180 -29.24 -3.51 10.06
CA VAL A 180 -28.10 -3.55 10.97
C VAL A 180 -28.37 -4.50 12.14
N PRO A 181 -27.48 -5.48 12.43
CA PRO A 181 -27.62 -6.31 13.63
C PRO A 181 -27.32 -5.48 14.89
N ARG A 182 -27.99 -5.79 16.01
CA ARG A 182 -27.83 -5.03 17.28
C ARG A 182 -26.42 -5.07 17.83
N ALA A 183 -25.67 -6.13 17.57
CA ALA A 183 -24.28 -6.23 18.00
C ALA A 183 -23.40 -6.81 16.89
N LEU A 184 -22.18 -6.30 16.77
CA LEU A 184 -21.15 -6.83 15.89
C LEU A 184 -19.95 -7.32 16.68
N LEU A 185 -19.58 -8.57 16.45
CA LEU A 185 -18.41 -9.20 17.05
C LEU A 185 -17.17 -8.97 16.20
N TYR A 186 -16.13 -8.48 16.85
CA TYR A 186 -14.81 -8.24 16.23
C TYR A 186 -13.73 -9.08 16.92
N ASP A 187 -12.77 -9.55 16.14
CA ASP A 187 -11.50 -10.01 16.70
C ASP A 187 -10.64 -8.79 17.10
N ASN A 188 -9.51 -9.05 17.74
CA ASN A 188 -8.50 -8.04 18.08
C ASN A 188 -7.82 -7.48 16.80
N LEU A 189 -8.60 -6.87 15.90
CA LEU A 189 -8.11 -6.22 14.68
C LEU A 189 -7.35 -4.96 15.07
N LYS A 190 -6.05 -4.91 14.78
CA LYS A 190 -5.18 -3.75 15.07
C LYS A 190 -5.67 -2.44 14.45
N SER A 191 -6.45 -2.50 13.38
CA SER A 191 -7.04 -1.33 12.73
C SER A 191 -8.23 -0.74 13.49
N VAL A 192 -8.77 -1.47 14.46
CA VAL A 192 -10.05 -1.12 15.12
C VAL A 192 -9.93 -1.07 16.64
N VAL A 193 -9.01 -1.87 17.21
CA VAL A 193 -8.71 -1.90 18.63
C VAL A 193 -7.41 -1.16 18.87
N LEU A 194 -7.49 0.03 19.46
CA LEU A 194 -6.31 0.85 19.78
C LEU A 194 -5.54 0.28 20.97
N GLU A 195 -6.27 -0.17 21.99
CA GLU A 195 -5.65 -0.64 23.23
C GLU A 195 -6.55 -1.66 23.91
N ARG A 196 -5.91 -2.64 24.56
CA ARG A 196 -6.59 -3.61 25.40
C ARG A 196 -5.86 -3.75 26.74
N ILE A 197 -6.52 -3.35 27.81
CA ILE A 197 -6.04 -3.49 29.18
C ILE A 197 -7.01 -4.43 29.92
N GLY A 198 -6.63 -5.72 30.04
CA GLY A 198 -7.50 -6.73 30.63
C GLY A 198 -8.82 -6.92 29.86
N GLU A 199 -9.93 -6.62 30.50
CA GLU A 199 -11.28 -6.67 29.88
C GLU A 199 -11.66 -5.35 29.21
N HIS A 200 -10.94 -4.27 29.48
CA HIS A 200 -11.21 -2.96 28.87
C HIS A 200 -10.60 -2.87 27.49
N ILE A 201 -11.44 -2.56 26.50
CA ILE A 201 -11.05 -2.40 25.10
C ILE A 201 -11.38 -1.00 24.66
N ARG A 202 -10.38 -0.33 24.10
CA ARG A 202 -10.52 0.97 23.48
C ARG A 202 -10.64 0.80 21.98
N PHE A 203 -11.83 1.00 21.45
CA PHE A 203 -12.07 1.03 20.01
C PHE A 203 -11.62 2.33 19.38
N HIS A 204 -11.32 2.31 18.10
CA HIS A 204 -11.02 3.50 17.33
C HIS A 204 -12.24 4.45 17.32
N PRO A 205 -12.07 5.79 17.57
CA PRO A 205 -13.18 6.74 17.62
C PRO A 205 -14.10 6.68 16.40
N ARG A 206 -13.56 6.58 15.19
CA ARG A 206 -14.33 6.46 13.94
C ARG A 206 -15.22 5.21 13.89
N LEU A 207 -14.83 4.10 14.54
CA LEU A 207 -15.71 2.93 14.67
C LEU A 207 -16.85 3.22 15.65
N LEU A 208 -16.59 3.95 16.74
CA LEU A 208 -17.63 4.33 17.68
C LEU A 208 -18.62 5.31 17.06
N GLU A 209 -18.14 6.25 16.22
CA GLU A 209 -18.98 7.15 15.43
C GLU A 209 -19.88 6.34 14.47
N LEU A 210 -19.32 5.36 13.73
CA LEU A 210 -20.10 4.45 12.88
C LEU A 210 -21.13 3.69 13.70
N ALA A 211 -20.73 3.15 14.86
CA ALA A 211 -21.61 2.40 15.75
C ALA A 211 -22.77 3.25 16.28
N GLY A 212 -22.49 4.50 16.63
CA GLY A 212 -23.52 5.50 17.01
C GLY A 212 -24.45 5.84 15.86
N HIS A 213 -23.93 6.03 14.65
CA HIS A 213 -24.70 6.37 13.45
C HIS A 213 -25.67 5.25 13.01
N TYR A 214 -25.25 3.98 13.14
CA TYR A 214 -26.05 2.80 12.79
C TYR A 214 -26.71 2.12 13.99
N HIS A 215 -26.53 2.64 15.21
CA HIS A 215 -27.11 2.16 16.47
C HIS A 215 -26.77 0.70 16.83
N PHE A 216 -25.60 0.20 16.47
CA PHE A 216 -25.13 -1.12 16.88
C PHE A 216 -24.09 -1.08 18.00
N ALA A 217 -24.01 -2.14 18.79
CA ALA A 217 -23.00 -2.30 19.82
C ALA A 217 -21.77 -3.04 19.27
N PRO A 218 -20.57 -2.42 19.18
CA PRO A 218 -19.35 -3.13 18.87
C PRO A 218 -18.92 -3.98 20.07
N ARG A 219 -18.72 -5.28 19.86
CA ARG A 219 -18.30 -6.24 20.89
C ARG A 219 -17.00 -6.92 20.48
N PRO A 220 -15.98 -6.92 21.34
CA PRO A 220 -14.77 -7.69 21.10
C PRO A 220 -15.01 -9.15 21.44
N CYS A 221 -14.36 -10.06 20.71
CA CYS A 221 -14.29 -11.46 21.13
C CYS A 221 -13.54 -11.59 22.45
N ALA A 222 -14.06 -12.37 23.38
CA ALA A 222 -13.37 -12.65 24.63
C ALA A 222 -12.06 -13.42 24.37
N PRO A 223 -10.97 -13.15 25.10
CA PRO A 223 -9.75 -13.93 25.00
C PRO A 223 -10.02 -15.41 25.26
N TYR A 224 -9.38 -16.27 24.48
CA TYR A 224 -9.49 -17.74 24.58
C TYR A 224 -10.88 -18.34 24.26
N ARG A 225 -11.87 -17.55 23.83
CA ARG A 225 -13.18 -18.02 23.36
C ARG A 225 -13.30 -18.02 21.83
N ALA A 226 -12.39 -18.72 21.17
CA ALA A 226 -12.38 -18.87 19.71
C ALA A 226 -13.71 -19.35 19.12
N ASN A 227 -14.53 -20.04 19.92
CA ASN A 227 -15.83 -20.54 19.51
C ASN A 227 -16.88 -19.46 19.24
N GLU A 228 -16.74 -18.27 19.84
CA GLU A 228 -17.67 -17.17 19.62
C GLU A 228 -17.58 -16.66 18.17
N LYS A 229 -16.38 -16.67 17.56
CA LYS A 229 -16.10 -16.17 16.20
C LYS A 229 -16.18 -17.23 15.10
N GLY A 230 -16.39 -18.49 15.44
CA GLY A 230 -16.32 -19.61 14.49
C GLY A 230 -17.28 -19.53 13.29
N LYS A 231 -18.21 -18.56 13.23
CA LYS A 231 -19.14 -18.40 12.10
C LYS A 231 -18.45 -17.67 10.94
N VAL A 232 -17.77 -16.53 11.20
CA VAL A 232 -17.07 -15.77 10.16
C VAL A 232 -15.81 -16.50 9.69
N GLU A 233 -15.09 -17.18 10.57
CA GLU A 233 -13.93 -17.99 10.18
C GLU A 233 -14.32 -19.10 9.21
N ARG A 234 -15.42 -19.82 9.50
CA ARG A 234 -15.97 -20.83 8.59
C ARG A 234 -16.46 -20.23 7.27
N ALA A 235 -17.02 -19.03 7.28
CA ALA A 235 -17.40 -18.34 6.06
C ALA A 235 -16.19 -17.98 5.20
N ILE A 236 -15.11 -17.49 5.81
CA ILE A 236 -13.84 -17.20 5.09
C ILE A 236 -13.26 -18.50 4.49
N GLN A 237 -13.24 -19.60 5.25
CA GLN A 237 -12.78 -20.89 4.72
C GLN A 237 -13.68 -21.40 3.59
N TYR A 238 -15.00 -21.26 3.74
CA TYR A 238 -15.94 -21.60 2.67
C TYR A 238 -15.69 -20.79 1.40
N MET A 239 -15.47 -19.49 1.53
CA MET A 239 -15.11 -18.63 0.39
C MET A 239 -13.80 -19.06 -0.27
N ARG A 240 -12.77 -19.40 0.52
CA ARG A 240 -11.47 -19.87 -0.03
C ARG A 240 -11.63 -21.11 -0.89
N HIS A 241 -12.41 -22.08 -0.42
CA HIS A 241 -12.52 -23.39 -1.09
C HIS A 241 -13.62 -23.43 -2.16
N SER A 242 -14.71 -22.67 -1.99
CA SER A 242 -15.87 -22.76 -2.86
C SER A 242 -15.99 -21.59 -3.85
N PHE A 243 -15.41 -20.42 -3.54
CA PHE A 243 -15.42 -19.27 -4.43
C PHE A 243 -14.06 -19.02 -5.08
N PHE A 244 -13.02 -18.86 -4.27
CA PHE A 244 -11.74 -18.32 -4.72
C PHE A 244 -10.83 -19.35 -5.38
N ALA A 245 -10.85 -20.60 -4.94
CA ALA A 245 -10.02 -21.66 -5.49
C ALA A 245 -10.24 -21.82 -7.00
N ALA A 246 -9.17 -21.82 -7.77
CA ALA A 246 -9.14 -21.92 -9.25
C ALA A 246 -9.95 -20.81 -9.99
N ARG A 247 -10.32 -19.73 -9.34
CA ARG A 247 -11.04 -18.63 -9.99
C ARG A 247 -10.10 -17.77 -10.81
N ARG A 248 -10.57 -17.34 -11.98
CA ARG A 248 -9.89 -16.40 -12.86
C ARG A 248 -10.65 -15.07 -12.85
N PHE A 249 -9.91 -13.99 -12.77
CA PHE A 249 -10.44 -12.61 -12.79
C PHE A 249 -9.41 -11.68 -13.44
N SER A 250 -9.88 -10.62 -14.07
CA SER A 250 -9.07 -9.64 -14.79
C SER A 250 -8.71 -8.42 -13.92
N SER A 251 -9.58 -8.07 -12.98
CA SER A 251 -9.45 -6.89 -12.12
C SER A 251 -10.08 -7.15 -10.74
N LEU A 252 -9.88 -6.22 -9.80
CA LEU A 252 -10.56 -6.24 -8.51
C LEU A 252 -12.08 -6.11 -8.67
N ASP A 253 -12.53 -5.27 -9.61
CA ASP A 253 -13.95 -5.04 -9.87
C ASP A 253 -14.61 -6.28 -10.48
N ASP A 254 -13.94 -6.93 -11.43
CA ASP A 254 -14.38 -8.20 -11.99
C ASP A 254 -14.50 -9.29 -10.89
N LEU A 255 -13.49 -9.38 -10.00
CA LEU A 255 -13.54 -10.32 -8.87
C LEU A 255 -14.72 -10.03 -7.94
N ASN A 256 -15.00 -8.76 -7.63
CA ASN A 256 -16.11 -8.35 -6.79
C ASN A 256 -17.48 -8.56 -7.46
N ALA A 257 -17.58 -8.35 -8.77
CA ALA A 257 -18.79 -8.65 -9.53
C ALA A 257 -19.12 -10.16 -9.48
N GLN A 258 -18.11 -11.00 -9.78
CA GLN A 258 -18.23 -12.45 -9.67
C GLN A 258 -18.58 -12.91 -8.24
N LEU A 259 -18.03 -12.26 -7.21
CA LEU A 259 -18.35 -12.55 -5.81
C LEU A 259 -19.80 -12.23 -5.50
N THR A 260 -20.30 -11.09 -5.95
CA THR A 260 -21.69 -10.66 -5.73
C THR A 260 -22.68 -11.68 -6.32
N GLU A 261 -22.45 -12.12 -7.55
CA GLU A 261 -23.26 -13.15 -8.20
C GLU A 261 -23.18 -14.49 -7.43
N TRP A 262 -22.00 -14.90 -7.02
CA TRP A 262 -21.81 -16.14 -6.27
C TRP A 262 -22.48 -16.09 -4.89
N LEU A 263 -22.41 -14.95 -4.18
CA LEU A 263 -23.09 -14.76 -2.90
C LEU A 263 -24.61 -14.95 -3.06
N ALA A 264 -25.21 -14.31 -4.05
CA ALA A 264 -26.66 -14.40 -4.29
C ALA A 264 -27.10 -15.82 -4.68
N ARG A 265 -26.39 -16.45 -5.62
CA ARG A 265 -26.80 -17.74 -6.22
C ARG A 265 -26.39 -18.94 -5.38
N VAL A 266 -25.13 -18.95 -4.89
CA VAL A 266 -24.56 -20.14 -4.24
C VAL A 266 -24.57 -20.02 -2.71
N ALA A 267 -23.98 -18.94 -2.17
CA ALA A 267 -23.84 -18.81 -0.72
C ALA A 267 -25.18 -18.66 -0.01
N HIS A 268 -26.11 -17.89 -0.57
CA HIS A 268 -27.43 -17.69 -0.02
C HIS A 268 -28.43 -18.78 -0.47
N GLY A 269 -28.09 -19.55 -1.49
CA GLY A 269 -28.87 -20.71 -1.93
C GLY A 269 -28.69 -21.98 -1.10
N ARG A 270 -27.69 -22.01 -0.18
CA ARG A 270 -27.41 -23.15 0.70
C ARG A 270 -28.37 -23.20 1.89
N SER A 271 -28.57 -24.38 2.50
CA SER A 271 -29.30 -24.52 3.76
C SER A 271 -28.52 -23.92 4.93
N VAL A 272 -29.21 -23.34 5.90
CA VAL A 272 -28.63 -22.83 7.16
C VAL A 272 -28.04 -23.99 7.94
N PRO A 273 -26.75 -23.95 8.29
CA PRO A 273 -26.07 -25.05 9.00
C PRO A 273 -26.68 -25.32 10.38
N GLY A 274 -27.18 -26.56 10.57
CA GLY A 274 -27.76 -27.01 11.84
C GLY A 274 -29.21 -26.56 12.06
N ASP A 275 -29.87 -26.08 11.04
CA ASP A 275 -31.30 -25.81 11.04
C ASP A 275 -32.10 -27.10 10.78
N ALA A 276 -33.01 -27.46 11.68
CA ALA A 276 -33.83 -28.67 11.56
C ALA A 276 -34.76 -28.63 10.34
N GLU A 277 -35.23 -27.45 9.98
CA GLU A 277 -36.16 -27.25 8.87
C GLU A 277 -35.44 -27.13 7.51
N ARG A 278 -34.10 -27.13 7.52
CA ARG A 278 -33.25 -26.94 6.32
C ARG A 278 -33.60 -25.70 5.50
N ARG A 279 -34.02 -24.62 6.17
CA ARG A 279 -34.32 -23.35 5.51
C ARG A 279 -33.11 -22.88 4.71
N LEU A 280 -33.30 -22.24 3.56
CA LEU A 280 -32.26 -21.63 2.81
C LEU A 280 -31.79 -20.34 3.50
N VAL A 281 -30.53 -20.02 3.35
CA VAL A 281 -29.93 -18.76 3.93
C VAL A 281 -30.72 -17.53 3.45
N ARG A 282 -31.10 -17.47 2.17
CA ARG A 282 -31.89 -16.35 1.61
C ARG A 282 -33.28 -16.22 2.29
N ASP A 283 -33.93 -17.31 2.57
CA ASP A 283 -35.27 -17.30 3.18
C ASP A 283 -35.18 -16.93 4.67
N ALA A 284 -34.15 -17.43 5.36
CA ALA A 284 -33.84 -17.03 6.71
C ALA A 284 -33.45 -15.53 6.79
N LEU A 285 -32.71 -14.99 5.79
CA LEU A 285 -32.39 -13.57 5.74
C LEU A 285 -33.63 -12.69 5.62
N VAL A 286 -34.64 -13.11 4.82
CA VAL A 286 -35.89 -12.37 4.71
C VAL A 286 -36.56 -12.25 6.08
N GLN A 287 -36.63 -13.36 6.85
CA GLN A 287 -37.18 -13.35 8.21
C GLN A 287 -36.32 -12.52 9.18
N GLU A 288 -34.98 -12.57 9.06
CA GLU A 288 -34.06 -11.81 9.92
C GLU A 288 -34.13 -10.29 9.68
N ARG A 289 -34.38 -9.85 8.44
CA ARG A 289 -34.55 -8.44 8.09
C ARG A 289 -35.62 -7.72 8.90
N GLU A 290 -36.70 -8.36 9.24
CA GLU A 290 -37.75 -7.80 10.09
C GLU A 290 -37.29 -7.48 11.51
N ARG A 291 -36.16 -8.05 11.93
CA ARG A 291 -35.56 -7.89 13.27
C ARG A 291 -34.27 -7.09 13.29
N LEU A 292 -33.72 -6.77 12.12
CA LEU A 292 -32.57 -5.85 12.00
C LEU A 292 -33.02 -4.43 12.35
N LEU A 293 -32.04 -3.59 12.78
CA LEU A 293 -32.27 -2.17 12.95
C LEU A 293 -32.38 -1.52 11.56
N PRO A 294 -33.17 -0.45 11.41
CA PRO A 294 -33.33 0.22 10.14
C PRO A 294 -32.04 0.92 9.73
N LEU A 295 -31.87 1.10 8.42
CA LEU A 295 -30.78 1.91 7.88
C LEU A 295 -31.06 3.39 8.12
N PRO A 296 -30.04 4.22 8.44
CA PRO A 296 -30.18 5.66 8.52
C PRO A 296 -30.49 6.26 7.15
N ALA A 297 -31.05 7.48 7.13
CA ALA A 297 -31.39 8.20 5.90
C ALA A 297 -30.17 8.51 5.01
N HIS A 298 -29.00 8.69 5.62
CA HIS A 298 -27.75 8.96 4.92
C HIS A 298 -26.69 7.93 5.33
N PRO A 299 -25.88 7.43 4.41
CA PRO A 299 -24.78 6.53 4.74
C PRO A 299 -23.69 7.29 5.53
N PHE A 300 -22.95 6.55 6.35
CA PHE A 300 -21.80 7.09 7.07
C PHE A 300 -20.64 7.42 6.13
N GLU A 301 -20.04 8.60 6.32
CA GLU A 301 -18.88 9.05 5.51
C GLU A 301 -17.60 8.28 5.90
N CYS A 302 -17.08 7.54 4.94
CA CYS A 302 -15.92 6.66 5.14
C CYS A 302 -14.62 7.19 4.50
N ASP A 303 -14.64 8.36 3.89
CA ASP A 303 -13.47 8.90 3.19
C ASP A 303 -12.34 9.24 4.17
N LEU A 304 -11.11 8.98 3.75
CA LEU A 304 -9.92 9.42 4.47
C LEU A 304 -9.84 10.94 4.38
N VAL A 305 -9.72 11.60 5.51
CA VAL A 305 -9.47 13.05 5.59
C VAL A 305 -8.11 13.28 6.23
N ARG A 306 -7.20 13.90 5.49
CA ARG A 306 -5.83 14.13 5.96
C ARG A 306 -5.30 15.50 5.55
N PRO A 307 -4.69 16.28 6.45
CA PRO A 307 -3.94 17.48 6.07
C PRO A 307 -2.72 17.06 5.24
N VAL A 308 -2.45 17.81 4.17
CA VAL A 308 -1.33 17.59 3.26
C VAL A 308 -0.67 18.92 2.90
N LEU A 309 0.59 18.83 2.50
CA LEU A 309 1.37 19.96 2.03
C LEU A 309 2.13 19.49 0.78
N SER A 310 2.08 20.29 -0.29
CA SER A 310 2.94 20.04 -1.45
C SER A 310 4.38 20.50 -1.17
N GLY A 311 5.35 19.90 -1.87
CA GLY A 311 6.75 20.31 -1.85
C GLY A 311 7.00 21.58 -2.67
N LYS A 312 8.07 21.58 -3.45
CA LYS A 312 8.41 22.65 -4.42
C LYS A 312 7.65 22.51 -5.75
N GLU A 313 7.12 21.32 -5.99
CA GLU A 313 6.38 20.96 -7.20
C GLU A 313 4.88 20.98 -6.92
N PRO A 314 4.03 21.27 -7.91
CA PRO A 314 2.60 21.37 -7.77
C PRO A 314 1.95 19.97 -7.73
N TYR A 315 2.41 19.12 -6.83
CA TYR A 315 1.87 17.78 -6.61
C TYR A 315 1.72 17.49 -5.12
N VAL A 316 0.66 16.78 -4.80
CA VAL A 316 0.44 16.16 -3.49
C VAL A 316 0.71 14.67 -3.62
N ARG A 317 1.54 14.12 -2.73
CA ARG A 317 1.86 12.70 -2.73
C ARG A 317 0.90 11.92 -1.85
N PHE A 318 0.20 10.97 -2.47
CA PHE A 318 -0.72 10.07 -1.78
C PHE A 318 -0.57 8.62 -2.29
N ASP A 319 -0.49 7.67 -1.38
CA ASP A 319 -0.36 6.21 -1.63
C ASP A 319 0.70 5.85 -2.69
N LEU A 320 1.86 6.55 -2.63
CA LEU A 320 3.02 6.42 -3.54
C LEU A 320 2.78 6.94 -4.97
N ASN A 321 1.73 7.71 -5.20
CA ASN A 321 1.40 8.37 -6.45
C ASN A 321 1.42 9.89 -6.26
N ASP A 322 1.51 10.64 -7.34
CA ASP A 322 1.60 12.10 -7.32
C ASP A 322 0.38 12.70 -8.06
N ASP A 323 -0.41 13.48 -7.33
CA ASP A 323 -1.64 14.13 -7.82
C ASP A 323 -1.41 15.63 -8.00
N SER A 324 -1.64 16.18 -9.20
CA SER A 324 -1.39 17.58 -9.52
C SER A 324 -2.36 18.53 -8.82
N ILE A 325 -1.84 19.69 -8.41
CA ILE A 325 -2.63 20.82 -7.88
C ILE A 325 -2.32 22.10 -8.64
N PRO A 326 -3.16 23.14 -8.56
CA PRO A 326 -2.81 24.46 -9.09
C PRO A 326 -1.50 24.94 -8.47
N HIS A 327 -0.58 25.43 -9.31
CA HIS A 327 0.76 25.86 -8.88
C HIS A 327 0.74 27.01 -7.86
N THR A 328 -0.34 27.80 -7.82
CA THR A 328 -0.56 28.90 -6.86
C THR A 328 -0.74 28.38 -5.43
N LEU A 329 -1.07 27.09 -5.25
CA LEU A 329 -1.30 26.45 -3.96
C LEU A 329 -0.08 25.65 -3.49
N VAL A 330 1.07 25.77 -4.16
CA VAL A 330 2.33 25.15 -3.74
C VAL A 330 2.73 25.66 -2.35
N ARG A 331 3.07 24.76 -1.43
CA ARG A 331 3.45 25.02 -0.03
C ARG A 331 2.35 25.68 0.81
N THR A 332 1.10 25.60 0.40
CA THR A 332 -0.03 25.98 1.25
C THR A 332 -0.61 24.76 1.95
N PRO A 333 -1.17 24.90 3.15
CA PRO A 333 -1.90 23.81 3.80
C PRO A 333 -3.15 23.46 2.98
N LEU A 334 -3.31 22.17 2.67
CA LEU A 334 -4.43 21.62 1.93
C LEU A 334 -5.00 20.43 2.69
N THR A 335 -6.22 20.03 2.36
CA THR A 335 -6.84 18.82 2.90
C THR A 335 -7.07 17.83 1.77
N LEU A 336 -6.58 16.60 1.94
CA LEU A 336 -6.81 15.49 1.05
C LEU A 336 -8.00 14.68 1.55
N LEU A 337 -8.95 14.42 0.65
CA LEU A 337 -10.11 13.57 0.84
C LEU A 337 -9.99 12.38 -0.12
N ALA A 338 -9.77 11.17 0.41
CA ALA A 338 -9.63 9.98 -0.44
C ALA A 338 -10.77 9.00 -0.21
N SER A 339 -11.54 8.78 -1.26
CA SER A 339 -12.52 7.70 -1.36
C SER A 339 -11.87 6.40 -1.90
N GLU A 340 -12.66 5.41 -2.28
CA GLU A 340 -12.18 4.21 -2.98
C GLU A 340 -11.77 4.51 -4.43
N GLU A 341 -12.40 5.51 -5.07
CA GLU A 341 -12.28 5.79 -6.50
C GLU A 341 -11.62 7.14 -6.80
N ARG A 342 -11.69 8.08 -5.87
CA ARG A 342 -11.29 9.47 -6.11
C ARG A 342 -10.37 9.99 -5.00
N VAL A 343 -9.45 10.86 -5.40
CA VAL A 343 -8.63 11.69 -4.52
C VAL A 343 -8.99 13.14 -4.80
N ARG A 344 -9.66 13.79 -3.85
CA ARG A 344 -10.03 15.20 -3.89
C ARG A 344 -9.10 15.98 -2.99
N ILE A 345 -8.67 17.13 -3.44
CA ILE A 345 -7.83 18.04 -2.65
C ILE A 345 -8.59 19.34 -2.50
N THR A 346 -8.70 19.83 -1.28
CA THR A 346 -9.41 21.06 -0.95
C THR A 346 -8.48 22.10 -0.33
N ASP A 347 -8.82 23.36 -0.52
CA ASP A 347 -8.18 24.49 0.17
C ASP A 347 -8.65 24.61 1.63
N ALA A 348 -8.17 25.64 2.33
CA ALA A 348 -8.55 25.92 3.72
C ALA A 348 -10.04 26.33 3.89
N LEU A 349 -10.72 26.71 2.81
CA LEU A 349 -12.15 27.07 2.80
C LEU A 349 -13.03 25.86 2.42
N GLY A 350 -12.44 24.72 2.09
CA GLY A 350 -13.16 23.52 1.69
C GLY A 350 -13.51 23.45 0.20
N HIS A 351 -13.03 24.40 -0.62
CA HIS A 351 -13.26 24.34 -2.07
C HIS A 351 -12.37 23.25 -2.70
N VAL A 352 -12.95 22.41 -3.55
CA VAL A 352 -12.20 21.38 -4.28
C VAL A 352 -11.33 22.07 -5.33
N VAL A 353 -10.01 21.97 -5.17
CA VAL A 353 -8.99 22.56 -6.05
C VAL A 353 -8.39 21.54 -7.01
N ALA A 354 -8.50 20.25 -6.71
CA ALA A 354 -8.14 19.15 -7.60
C ALA A 354 -8.99 17.91 -7.29
N ASP A 355 -9.30 17.13 -8.33
CA ASP A 355 -10.08 15.91 -8.24
C ASP A 355 -9.53 14.87 -9.23
N HIS A 356 -8.86 13.83 -8.72
CA HIS A 356 -8.17 12.82 -9.49
C HIS A 356 -8.77 11.43 -9.29
N PRO A 357 -8.65 10.52 -10.27
CA PRO A 357 -8.93 9.11 -10.03
C PRO A 357 -7.93 8.53 -9.02
N ARG A 358 -8.40 7.75 -8.05
CA ARG A 358 -7.50 7.06 -7.12
C ARG A 358 -6.80 5.90 -7.81
N SER A 359 -5.48 5.85 -7.74
CA SER A 359 -4.69 4.70 -8.15
C SER A 359 -4.20 3.90 -6.96
N TYR A 360 -4.30 2.59 -7.05
CA TYR A 360 -3.67 1.63 -6.15
C TYR A 360 -2.34 1.10 -6.73
N GLY A 361 -1.89 1.66 -7.85
CA GLY A 361 -0.58 1.45 -8.45
C GLY A 361 0.56 2.03 -7.62
N ARG A 362 1.70 2.23 -8.26
CA ARG A 362 2.86 2.87 -7.64
C ARG A 362 3.61 3.70 -8.67
N GLY A 363 3.87 4.96 -8.32
CA GLY A 363 4.61 5.88 -9.17
C GLY A 363 3.76 6.43 -10.32
N ASP A 364 2.43 6.34 -10.23
CA ASP A 364 1.52 6.96 -11.17
C ASP A 364 1.47 8.46 -10.91
N VAL A 365 1.38 9.24 -11.99
CA VAL A 365 1.26 10.70 -11.95
C VAL A 365 -0.07 11.08 -12.59
N HIS A 366 -0.95 11.67 -11.80
CA HIS A 366 -2.24 12.14 -12.27
C HIS A 366 -2.20 13.64 -12.47
N GLU A 367 -2.35 14.08 -13.71
CA GLU A 367 -2.23 15.47 -14.09
C GLU A 367 -3.54 16.01 -14.64
N GLN A 368 -3.97 17.16 -14.14
CA GLN A 368 -5.00 17.95 -14.77
C GLN A 368 -4.33 18.94 -15.75
N PRO A 369 -4.68 18.93 -17.05
CA PRO A 369 -4.05 19.78 -18.05
C PRO A 369 -4.06 21.28 -17.70
N ALA A 370 -5.10 21.73 -17.00
CA ALA A 370 -5.23 23.12 -16.55
C ALA A 370 -4.10 23.54 -15.60
N HIS A 371 -3.69 22.65 -14.67
CA HIS A 371 -2.61 22.93 -13.70
C HIS A 371 -1.27 23.14 -14.41
N LEU A 372 -0.97 22.31 -15.42
CA LEU A 372 0.28 22.37 -16.18
C LEU A 372 0.30 23.52 -17.19
N ALA A 373 -0.81 23.77 -17.87
CA ALA A 373 -0.91 24.85 -18.85
C ALA A 373 -0.63 26.21 -18.23
N GLU A 374 -1.18 26.47 -17.04
CA GLU A 374 -0.97 27.71 -16.31
C GLU A 374 0.49 27.88 -15.85
N LEU A 375 1.07 26.83 -15.27
CA LEU A 375 2.49 26.84 -14.90
C LEU A 375 3.38 27.03 -16.13
N GLY A 376 3.03 26.39 -17.24
CA GLY A 376 3.73 26.55 -18.52
C GLY A 376 3.68 27.97 -19.06
N ARG A 377 2.51 28.65 -18.96
CA ARG A 377 2.35 30.07 -19.34
C ARG A 377 3.22 30.96 -18.48
N GLN A 378 3.20 30.82 -17.18
CA GLN A 378 4.03 31.62 -16.27
C GLN A 378 5.53 31.40 -16.48
N LYS A 379 5.96 30.15 -16.68
CA LYS A 379 7.37 29.88 -16.99
C LYS A 379 7.80 30.43 -18.34
N ARG A 380 6.93 30.42 -19.36
CA ARG A 380 7.23 31.07 -20.65
C ARG A 380 7.37 32.56 -20.48
N HIS A 381 6.40 33.23 -19.84
CA HIS A 381 6.46 34.66 -19.55
C HIS A 381 7.71 35.03 -18.73
N ALA A 382 8.07 34.24 -17.72
CA ALA A 382 9.31 34.46 -16.98
C ALA A 382 10.59 34.25 -17.81
N ARG A 383 10.55 33.38 -18.85
CA ARG A 383 11.65 33.18 -19.81
C ARG A 383 11.73 34.31 -20.83
N GLU A 384 10.63 34.85 -21.27
CA GLU A 384 10.54 36.06 -22.13
C GLU A 384 11.24 37.25 -21.47
N LEU A 385 11.17 37.34 -20.15
CA LEU A 385 11.89 38.34 -19.36
C LEU A 385 13.38 37.99 -19.11
N ARG A 386 13.83 36.77 -19.41
CA ARG A 386 15.18 36.29 -19.14
C ARG A 386 15.92 35.87 -20.43
N GLY A 387 16.86 36.73 -20.81
CA GLY A 387 18.04 36.37 -21.58
C GLY A 387 17.80 35.87 -23.00
N ARG A 388 17.50 34.60 -23.19
CA ARG A 388 17.49 33.99 -24.52
C ARG A 388 16.28 34.43 -25.37
N ASP A 389 15.12 34.53 -24.75
CA ASP A 389 13.90 34.95 -25.45
C ASP A 389 13.89 36.46 -25.67
N ARG A 390 14.54 37.21 -24.77
CA ARG A 390 14.76 38.65 -24.96
C ARG A 390 15.68 38.93 -26.15
N LEU A 391 16.75 38.12 -26.33
CA LEU A 391 17.58 38.21 -27.53
C LEU A 391 16.85 37.84 -28.81
N ARG A 392 16.00 36.81 -28.77
CA ARG A 392 15.18 36.39 -29.90
C ARG A 392 14.17 37.45 -30.33
N GLN A 393 13.53 38.11 -29.38
CA GLN A 393 12.61 39.21 -29.66
C GLN A 393 13.35 40.43 -30.19
N ALA A 394 14.51 40.72 -29.65
CA ALA A 394 15.34 41.87 -30.09
C ALA A 394 16.00 41.62 -31.43
N CYS A 395 16.42 40.41 -31.72
CA CYS A 395 17.18 40.06 -32.93
C CYS A 395 16.61 38.79 -33.55
N PRO A 396 15.84 38.88 -34.67
CA PRO A 396 15.28 37.73 -35.36
C PRO A 396 16.27 36.62 -35.70
N ARG A 397 17.50 36.96 -35.97
CA ARG A 397 18.60 36.02 -36.31
C ARG A 397 19.40 35.52 -35.08
N ALA A 398 18.94 35.82 -33.87
CA ALA A 398 19.61 35.37 -32.65
C ALA A 398 19.68 33.83 -32.51
N ASP A 399 18.65 33.12 -32.98
CA ASP A 399 18.66 31.65 -32.96
C ASP A 399 19.74 31.08 -33.88
N GLU A 400 19.83 31.56 -35.11
CA GLU A 400 20.86 31.14 -36.07
C GLU A 400 22.28 31.37 -35.51
N PHE A 401 22.47 32.51 -34.84
CA PHE A 401 23.75 32.83 -34.22
C PHE A 401 24.06 31.89 -33.04
N LEU A 402 23.07 31.60 -32.17
CA LEU A 402 23.25 30.71 -31.02
C LEU A 402 23.40 29.24 -31.43
N GLU A 403 22.72 28.80 -32.49
CA GLU A 403 22.90 27.46 -33.06
C GLU A 403 24.28 27.28 -33.66
N ALA A 404 24.77 28.27 -34.39
CA ALA A 404 26.14 28.26 -34.94
C ALA A 404 27.22 28.22 -33.85
N LEU A 405 27.00 28.88 -32.71
CA LEU A 405 27.87 28.78 -31.54
C LEU A 405 27.79 27.39 -30.87
N ALA A 406 26.59 26.81 -30.77
CA ALA A 406 26.39 25.49 -30.19
C ALA A 406 27.10 24.40 -31.02
N VAL A 407 27.03 24.46 -32.34
CA VAL A 407 27.72 23.54 -33.26
C VAL A 407 29.26 23.59 -33.04
N ARG A 408 29.80 24.73 -32.65
CA ARG A 408 31.23 24.88 -32.31
C ARG A 408 31.61 24.43 -30.91
N GLY A 409 30.62 23.98 -30.08
CA GLY A 409 30.88 23.58 -28.71
C GLY A 409 31.12 24.73 -27.73
N GLU A 410 30.76 25.96 -28.10
CA GLU A 410 30.99 27.13 -27.24
C GLU A 410 29.95 27.23 -26.10
N PRO A 411 30.32 27.69 -24.89
CA PRO A 411 29.42 27.79 -23.75
C PRO A 411 28.37 28.90 -23.94
N LEU A 412 27.20 28.55 -24.41
CA LEU A 412 26.10 29.48 -24.77
C LEU A 412 25.71 30.47 -23.67
N ALA A 413 25.76 30.09 -22.40
CA ALA A 413 25.39 30.97 -21.28
C ALA A 413 26.24 32.25 -21.23
N ARG A 414 27.56 32.14 -21.50
CA ARG A 414 28.48 33.26 -21.52
C ARG A 414 28.18 34.22 -22.69
N HIS A 415 27.94 33.67 -23.87
CA HIS A 415 27.61 34.44 -25.07
C HIS A 415 26.28 35.17 -24.93
N VAL A 416 25.24 34.50 -24.42
CA VAL A 416 23.92 35.10 -24.16
C VAL A 416 24.05 36.28 -23.17
N SER A 417 24.78 36.11 -22.08
CA SER A 417 24.99 37.20 -21.10
C SER A 417 25.70 38.41 -21.72
N ALA A 418 26.72 38.19 -22.53
CA ALA A 418 27.48 39.28 -23.21
C ALA A 418 26.59 39.99 -24.26
N LEU A 419 25.82 39.25 -25.04
CA LEU A 419 24.91 39.82 -26.04
C LEU A 419 23.75 40.62 -25.39
N LEU A 420 23.28 40.20 -24.22
CA LEU A 420 22.29 40.98 -23.46
C LEU A 420 22.86 42.28 -22.93
N ALA A 421 24.10 42.25 -22.42
CA ALA A 421 24.80 43.49 -22.02
C ALA A 421 24.98 44.42 -23.21
N SER A 422 25.28 43.86 -24.38
CA SER A 422 25.36 44.65 -25.64
C SER A 422 23.99 45.19 -26.08
N LEU A 423 22.91 44.45 -25.91
CA LEU A 423 21.53 44.91 -26.17
C LEU A 423 21.18 46.13 -25.29
N GLU A 424 21.53 46.06 -24.01
CA GLU A 424 21.26 47.17 -23.09
C GLU A 424 22.10 48.41 -23.39
N ARG A 425 23.36 48.24 -23.82
CA ARG A 425 24.28 49.35 -24.14
C ARG A 425 23.96 50.05 -25.47
N TYR A 426 23.70 49.26 -26.53
CA TYR A 426 23.68 49.77 -27.88
C TYR A 426 22.26 49.76 -28.48
N GLY A 427 21.32 49.11 -27.84
CA GLY A 427 19.96 49.00 -28.29
C GLY A 427 19.71 47.91 -29.35
N GLN A 428 18.44 47.60 -29.57
CA GLN A 428 18.01 46.49 -30.42
C GLN A 428 18.47 46.61 -31.90
N GLY A 429 18.30 47.77 -32.50
CA GLY A 429 18.63 47.98 -33.91
C GLY A 429 20.13 47.90 -34.24
N GLU A 430 21.01 48.33 -33.31
CA GLU A 430 22.45 48.21 -33.49
C GLU A 430 22.95 46.79 -33.26
N LEU A 431 22.41 46.12 -32.22
CA LEU A 431 22.77 44.75 -31.96
C LEU A 431 22.35 43.84 -33.12
N HIS A 432 21.13 43.99 -33.64
CA HIS A 432 20.67 43.23 -34.78
C HIS A 432 21.57 43.33 -35.98
N ARG A 433 21.93 44.58 -36.39
CA ARG A 433 22.83 44.83 -37.52
C ARG A 433 24.26 44.32 -37.31
N ALA A 434 24.74 44.38 -36.08
CA ALA A 434 26.04 43.83 -35.74
C ALA A 434 26.04 42.30 -35.79
N MET A 435 24.98 41.65 -35.33
CA MET A 435 24.84 40.20 -35.40
C MET A 435 24.75 39.73 -36.87
N GLU A 436 24.01 40.41 -37.72
CA GLU A 436 23.96 40.10 -39.15
C GLU A 436 25.31 40.19 -39.83
N GLU A 437 26.09 41.26 -39.52
CA GLU A 437 27.39 41.46 -40.09
C GLU A 437 28.40 40.36 -39.62
N VAL A 438 28.34 39.98 -38.35
CA VAL A 438 29.17 38.93 -37.78
C VAL A 438 28.81 37.55 -38.33
N LEU A 439 27.52 37.27 -38.52
CA LEU A 439 27.06 36.05 -39.16
C LEU A 439 27.56 35.99 -40.64
N ALA A 440 27.43 37.07 -41.40
CA ALA A 440 27.87 37.13 -42.78
C ALA A 440 29.40 36.92 -42.91
N LYS A 441 30.18 37.39 -41.94
CA LYS A 441 31.65 37.25 -41.90
C LYS A 441 32.10 35.92 -41.27
N GLY A 442 31.19 35.10 -40.72
CA GLY A 442 31.54 33.83 -40.03
C GLY A 442 32.32 33.96 -38.73
N ALA A 443 32.41 35.19 -38.17
CA ALA A 443 33.19 35.47 -36.94
C ALA A 443 32.33 35.23 -35.68
N LEU A 444 31.86 34.01 -35.47
CA LEU A 444 30.85 33.62 -34.49
C LEU A 444 31.37 33.73 -33.06
N SER A 445 31.27 34.89 -32.43
CA SER A 445 31.49 35.11 -31.00
C SER A 445 30.79 36.38 -30.52
N ALA A 446 30.36 36.42 -29.23
CA ALA A 446 29.82 37.66 -28.66
C ALA A 446 30.83 38.80 -28.64
N PHE A 447 32.11 38.50 -28.53
CA PHE A 447 33.20 39.48 -28.61
C PHE A 447 33.29 40.13 -29.99
N ALA A 448 33.12 39.34 -31.07
CA ALA A 448 33.10 39.88 -32.41
C ALA A 448 31.90 40.83 -32.63
N VAL A 449 30.73 40.51 -32.07
CA VAL A 449 29.56 41.39 -32.11
C VAL A 449 29.82 42.69 -31.35
N GLU A 450 30.44 42.62 -30.17
CA GLU A 450 30.83 43.80 -29.37
C GLU A 450 31.82 44.68 -30.13
N HIS A 451 32.81 44.07 -30.73
CA HIS A 451 33.80 44.81 -31.57
C HIS A 451 33.15 45.56 -32.75
N VAL A 452 32.23 44.92 -33.44
CA VAL A 452 31.50 45.58 -34.54
C VAL A 452 30.62 46.71 -34.00
N LEU A 453 30.00 46.57 -32.85
CA LEU A 453 29.21 47.60 -32.17
C LEU A 453 30.10 48.81 -31.80
N GLU A 454 31.29 48.57 -31.25
CA GLU A 454 32.25 49.63 -30.95
C GLU A 454 32.76 50.37 -32.20
N GLN A 455 33.13 49.64 -33.26
CA GLN A 455 33.54 50.23 -34.50
C GLN A 455 32.46 51.16 -35.11
N ARG A 456 31.19 50.69 -35.08
CA ARG A 456 30.04 51.49 -35.57
C ARG A 456 29.78 52.72 -34.70
N ALA A 457 29.96 52.60 -33.38
CA ALA A 457 29.83 53.73 -32.45
C ALA A 457 30.93 54.78 -32.73
N ARG A 458 32.18 54.33 -32.90
CA ARG A 458 33.34 55.23 -33.26
C ARG A 458 33.13 55.91 -34.61
N ALA A 459 32.67 55.17 -35.64
CA ALA A 459 32.39 55.74 -36.98
C ALA A 459 31.33 56.85 -36.94
N ARG A 460 30.39 56.77 -35.98
CA ARG A 460 29.34 57.76 -35.74
C ARG A 460 29.74 58.88 -34.79
N LYS A 461 31.03 58.92 -34.35
CA LYS A 461 31.55 59.87 -33.36
C LYS A 461 30.74 59.85 -32.03
N ARG A 462 30.14 58.73 -31.69
CA ARG A 462 29.48 58.53 -30.40
C ARG A 462 30.43 57.77 -29.47
N PRO A 463 30.75 58.27 -28.26
CA PRO A 463 31.51 57.51 -27.31
C PRO A 463 30.77 56.23 -26.96
N PRO A 464 31.47 55.07 -26.74
CA PRO A 464 30.84 53.88 -26.31
C PRO A 464 30.14 54.14 -24.96
N PRO A 465 28.90 53.64 -24.76
CA PRO A 465 28.19 53.81 -23.53
C PRO A 465 28.99 53.14 -22.39
N LEU A 466 29.14 53.81 -21.28
CA LEU A 466 29.84 53.30 -20.12
C LEU A 466 29.05 52.11 -19.56
N ALA A 467 29.72 51.00 -19.33
CA ALA A 467 29.12 49.80 -18.70
C ALA A 467 29.04 49.98 -17.17
N VAL A 468 28.18 50.89 -16.74
CA VAL A 468 27.90 51.02 -15.30
C VAL A 468 26.63 50.25 -14.99
N ALA A 469 26.75 49.10 -14.35
CA ALA A 469 25.62 48.45 -13.72
C ALA A 469 25.33 49.23 -12.42
N LEU A 470 24.31 50.08 -12.48
CA LEU A 470 23.82 50.73 -11.25
C LEU A 470 23.14 49.68 -10.37
N PRO A 471 23.40 49.68 -9.05
CA PRO A 471 22.68 48.86 -8.11
C PRO A 471 21.17 49.14 -8.18
N ASP A 472 20.37 48.13 -7.91
CA ASP A 472 18.87 48.24 -7.93
C ASP A 472 18.34 49.12 -6.78
N ASP A 473 19.20 49.63 -5.88
CA ASP A 473 18.79 50.52 -4.79
C ASP A 473 18.43 51.91 -5.37
N PRO A 474 17.22 52.43 -5.17
CA PRO A 474 16.77 53.75 -5.64
C PRO A 474 17.62 54.91 -5.11
N ARG A 475 18.22 54.75 -3.91
CA ARG A 475 19.13 55.76 -3.32
C ARG A 475 20.42 55.93 -4.10
N VAL A 476 20.88 54.90 -4.76
CA VAL A 476 22.11 54.92 -5.58
C VAL A 476 21.79 55.31 -7.02
N ARG A 477 20.61 54.88 -7.53
CA ARG A 477 20.16 55.21 -8.90
C ARG A 477 19.86 56.69 -9.08
N ASP A 478 19.34 57.37 -8.05
CA ASP A 478 18.92 58.78 -8.10
C ASP A 478 20.03 59.71 -7.56
N LEU A 479 21.21 59.17 -7.28
CA LEU A 479 22.34 59.97 -6.76
C LEU A 479 22.87 60.93 -7.87
N LYS A 480 22.57 62.20 -7.76
CA LYS A 480 23.14 63.20 -8.61
C LYS A 480 24.57 63.53 -8.16
N VAL A 481 25.54 62.96 -8.85
CA VAL A 481 26.94 63.36 -8.63
C VAL A 481 27.18 64.74 -9.26
N VAL A 482 27.37 65.75 -8.45
CA VAL A 482 27.80 67.06 -8.89
C VAL A 482 29.32 67.00 -9.01
N PRO A 483 29.91 67.14 -10.23
CA PRO A 483 31.37 67.13 -10.38
C PRO A 483 31.96 68.26 -9.55
N HIS A 484 33.03 67.96 -8.81
CA HIS A 484 33.81 69.00 -8.17
C HIS A 484 34.39 69.94 -9.22
N ALA A 485 34.31 71.24 -8.94
CA ALA A 485 35.00 72.22 -9.80
C ALA A 485 36.52 71.99 -9.78
N LEU A 486 37.19 71.89 -10.96
CA LEU A 486 38.61 71.68 -11.05
C LEU A 486 39.43 72.65 -10.24
N ALA A 487 38.92 73.87 -10.05
CA ALA A 487 39.49 74.89 -9.19
C ALA A 487 39.64 74.50 -7.69
N SER A 488 38.86 73.51 -7.22
CA SER A 488 39.05 73.02 -5.84
C SER A 488 40.28 72.11 -5.67
N TYR A 489 40.75 71.47 -6.76
CA TYR A 489 41.98 70.67 -6.75
C TYR A 489 43.22 71.53 -6.86
N ASP A 490 43.15 72.66 -7.59
CA ASP A 490 44.26 73.66 -7.68
C ASP A 490 44.49 74.36 -6.34
N ALA A 491 43.43 74.44 -5.49
CA ALA A 491 43.59 74.98 -4.13
C ALA A 491 44.31 74.01 -3.18
N LEU A 492 44.12 72.67 -3.37
CA LEU A 492 44.84 71.65 -2.59
C LEU A 492 46.30 71.55 -2.98
N ALA A 493 46.70 71.75 -4.26
CA ALA A 493 48.04 71.73 -4.73
C ALA A 493 48.83 72.96 -4.23
N ARG A 494 48.20 74.05 -3.93
CA ARG A 494 48.86 75.26 -3.38
C ARG A 494 49.06 75.21 -1.86
N THR A 495 48.46 74.29 -1.16
CA THR A 495 48.65 74.13 0.32
C THR A 495 49.82 73.23 0.68
N GLU A 496 50.43 72.47 -0.26
CA GLU A 496 51.58 71.62 0.01
C GLU A 496 52.96 72.32 -0.19
N GLU A 497 53.04 73.62 -0.66
CA GLU A 497 54.28 74.34 -0.86
C GLU A 497 54.67 75.24 0.35
N VAL A 498 53.97 75.22 1.45
CA VAL A 498 54.35 76.02 2.63
C VAL A 498 54.39 75.07 3.83
N ASP A 499 55.51 74.39 4.04
CA ASP A 499 56.15 74.12 5.33
C ASP A 499 57.23 73.00 5.18
N HIS A 500 58.34 73.40 4.48
CA HIS A 500 59.61 72.75 4.76
C HIS A 500 60.72 73.78 4.74
N ASP A 501 60.73 74.69 5.70
CA ASP A 501 61.94 75.31 6.16
C ASP A 501 61.82 75.65 7.65
N GLY A 502 62.77 75.16 8.45
CA GLY A 502 63.00 75.72 9.79
C GLY A 502 62.98 74.75 10.97
N SER A 503 64.18 74.18 11.15
CA SER A 503 64.92 74.13 12.45
C SER A 503 64.50 73.09 13.51
N ARG A 504 65.54 72.27 13.67
CA ARG A 504 66.13 71.63 14.85
C ARG A 504 65.48 70.36 15.40
#